data_abc32cbaccbca3b4f6cbae08136e974e
#
_entry.id   abc32cbaccbca3b4f6cbae08136e974e
#
_cell.length_a   1.000
_cell.length_b   1.000
_cell.length_c   1.000
_cell.angle_alpha   90.00
_cell.angle_beta   90.00
_cell.angle_gamma   90.00
#
_symmetry.space_group_name_H-M   'P 1'
#
loop_
_entity.id
_entity.type
_entity.pdbx_description
1 polymer ?
#
loop_
_entity_poly.entity_id
_entity_poly.type
_entity_poly.pdbx_seq_one_letter_code
_entity_poly.pdbx_strand_id
1 'polypeptide(L)'
;MLSYDWGINPTSEWVMRQVVNNSVSINTSATSYTPSYIITNIEILVPNKVMKVWFDDKSYIKVVCHDFDEFNIYAGCYIAIAKRLYGKDYTCEGIEHMARQLSYQKKYVYIVNKAVKEYEKKTMLAWKEAIASKREEAIAANKKRKREAYIKRRDERRRQARIDEMAEAFKKAMKE
;
A
#
# COMPACT_ATOMS: atom_id res chain seq x y z
N MET A 1 -27.77 -14.79 -10.85
CA MET A 1 -27.81 -14.55 -9.40
C MET A 1 -26.38 -14.79 -8.88
N LEU A 2 -25.57 -13.75 -8.82
CA LEU A 2 -24.17 -13.86 -8.35
C LEU A 2 -24.21 -13.68 -6.84
N SER A 3 -24.04 -14.78 -6.11
CA SER A 3 -23.78 -14.75 -4.66
C SER A 3 -22.39 -14.17 -4.45
N TYR A 4 -22.32 -12.93 -3.99
CA TYR A 4 -21.09 -12.38 -3.45
C TYR A 4 -20.85 -13.05 -2.12
N ASP A 5 -20.00 -14.05 -2.15
CA ASP A 5 -19.44 -14.67 -0.94
C ASP A 5 -18.46 -13.65 -0.36
N TRP A 6 -18.97 -12.87 0.59
CA TRP A 6 -18.19 -11.92 1.35
C TRP A 6 -17.34 -12.72 2.33
N GLY A 7 -16.16 -13.16 1.90
CA GLY A 7 -15.19 -13.87 2.72
C GLY A 7 -14.65 -13.05 3.91
N ILE A 8 -15.48 -12.19 4.48
CA ILE A 8 -15.22 -11.51 5.73
C ILE A 8 -15.72 -12.45 6.82
N ASN A 9 -14.80 -13.25 7.37
CA ASN A 9 -15.09 -13.99 8.60
C ASN A 9 -15.02 -12.96 9.76
N PRO A 10 -16.16 -12.50 10.29
CA PRO A 10 -16.21 -11.42 11.28
C PRO A 10 -15.75 -11.85 12.68
N THR A 11 -15.41 -13.11 12.85
CA THR A 11 -14.92 -13.67 14.13
C THR A 11 -13.42 -13.49 14.34
N SER A 12 -12.72 -12.84 13.40
CA SER A 12 -11.30 -12.59 13.60
C SER A 12 -11.10 -11.57 14.74
N GLU A 13 -10.22 -11.86 15.67
CA GLU A 13 -9.72 -10.97 16.74
C GLU A 13 -9.31 -9.57 16.24
N TRP A 14 -9.23 -9.44 14.94
CA TRP A 14 -8.92 -8.29 14.14
C TRP A 14 -9.78 -7.06 14.45
N VAL A 15 -11.11 -7.24 14.52
CA VAL A 15 -12.03 -6.13 14.81
C VAL A 15 -11.83 -5.62 16.24
N MET A 16 -11.50 -6.49 17.17
CA MET A 16 -11.38 -6.15 18.60
C MET A 16 -10.11 -5.37 18.93
N ARG A 17 -8.99 -5.58 18.23
CA ARG A 17 -7.72 -4.89 18.53
C ARG A 17 -7.66 -3.45 18.03
N GLN A 18 -8.45 -3.08 17.02
CA GLN A 18 -8.52 -1.70 16.52
C GLN A 18 -9.15 -0.70 17.49
N VAL A 19 -9.91 -1.19 18.45
CA VAL A 19 -10.73 -0.38 19.35
C VAL A 19 -9.93 0.37 20.40
N VAL A 20 -8.78 -0.15 20.82
CA VAL A 20 -8.12 0.26 22.07
C VAL A 20 -7.22 1.50 21.94
N ASN A 21 -6.70 1.81 20.74
CA ASN A 21 -5.56 2.74 20.64
C ASN A 21 -5.78 4.06 19.89
N ASN A 22 -7.00 4.43 19.49
CA ASN A 22 -7.19 5.67 18.72
C ASN A 22 -7.97 6.74 19.49
N SER A 23 -7.26 7.75 20.01
CA SER A 23 -7.83 9.03 20.44
C SER A 23 -8.47 9.75 19.25
N VAL A 24 -9.79 9.81 19.25
CA VAL A 24 -10.58 10.54 18.24
C VAL A 24 -10.79 11.97 18.73
N SER A 25 -10.28 12.95 18.00
CA SER A 25 -10.69 14.33 18.18
C SER A 25 -12.11 14.50 17.61
N ILE A 26 -13.12 14.48 18.48
CA ILE A 26 -14.51 14.79 18.11
C ILE A 26 -14.72 16.27 18.41
N ASN A 27 -14.85 17.09 17.37
CA ASN A 27 -15.40 18.43 17.53
C ASN A 27 -16.92 18.31 17.69
N THR A 28 -17.39 18.21 18.93
CA THR A 28 -18.81 18.23 19.28
C THR A 28 -19.23 19.62 19.68
N SER A 29 -19.88 20.37 18.81
CA SER A 29 -20.76 21.43 19.19
C SER A 29 -22.10 20.82 19.64
N ALA A 30 -22.48 21.07 20.89
CA ALA A 30 -23.64 20.47 21.55
C ALA A 30 -24.96 21.05 21.02
N THR A 31 -25.49 20.45 19.99
CA THR A 31 -26.91 20.46 19.65
C THR A 31 -27.35 19.02 19.57
N SER A 32 -28.56 18.67 19.99
CA SER A 32 -29.16 17.33 20.01
C SER A 32 -29.35 16.83 18.57
N TYR A 33 -28.27 16.67 17.86
CA TYR A 33 -28.18 16.27 16.45
C TYR A 33 -27.91 14.77 16.42
N THR A 34 -28.84 13.99 15.92
CA THR A 34 -28.53 12.61 15.54
C THR A 34 -27.49 12.67 14.43
N PRO A 35 -26.27 12.20 14.67
CA PRO A 35 -25.19 12.32 13.69
C PRO A 35 -25.58 11.56 12.42
N SER A 36 -25.52 12.24 11.29
CA SER A 36 -25.74 11.57 10.00
C SER A 36 -24.67 10.50 9.75
N TYR A 37 -25.09 9.37 9.22
CA TYR A 37 -24.20 8.28 8.80
C TYR A 37 -24.07 8.17 7.27
N ILE A 38 -24.58 9.16 6.54
CA ILE A 38 -24.51 9.17 5.08
C ILE A 38 -23.12 9.56 4.63
N ILE A 39 -22.40 8.60 4.03
CA ILE A 39 -21.07 8.83 3.48
C ILE A 39 -21.19 9.65 2.19
N THR A 40 -20.40 10.70 2.07
CA THR A 40 -20.33 11.55 0.87
C THR A 40 -19.03 11.38 0.12
N ASN A 41 -17.92 11.11 0.80
CA ASN A 41 -16.63 10.90 0.15
C ASN A 41 -15.71 10.00 1.00
N ILE A 42 -14.75 9.35 0.33
CA ILE A 42 -13.71 8.53 0.95
C ILE A 42 -12.38 8.98 0.38
N GLU A 43 -11.46 9.32 1.26
CA GLU A 43 -10.10 9.77 0.92
C GLU A 43 -9.07 8.84 1.54
N ILE A 44 -8.19 8.26 0.75
CA ILE A 44 -7.09 7.43 1.24
C ILE A 44 -5.87 8.32 1.42
N LEU A 45 -5.48 8.57 2.68
CA LEU A 45 -4.36 9.43 3.04
C LEU A 45 -3.02 8.71 2.91
N VAL A 46 -2.97 7.48 3.43
CA VAL A 46 -1.79 6.62 3.35
C VAL A 46 -2.24 5.29 2.78
N PRO A 47 -1.70 4.86 1.63
CA PRO A 47 -2.02 3.56 1.04
C PRO A 47 -1.84 2.43 2.06
N ASN A 48 -2.76 1.49 2.08
CA ASN A 48 -2.80 0.33 2.98
C ASN A 48 -2.85 0.65 4.49
N LYS A 49 -3.00 1.91 4.90
CA LYS A 49 -2.90 2.26 6.32
C LYS A 49 -3.98 3.22 6.81
N VAL A 50 -4.24 4.32 6.10
CA VAL A 50 -5.07 5.41 6.66
C VAL A 50 -6.07 5.91 5.64
N MET A 51 -7.33 5.97 6.04
CA MET A 51 -8.41 6.59 5.26
C MET A 51 -9.22 7.57 6.08
N LYS A 52 -9.82 8.55 5.41
CA LYS A 52 -10.85 9.44 5.92
C LYS A 52 -12.17 9.12 5.27
N VAL A 53 -13.22 9.05 6.07
CA VAL A 53 -14.60 8.89 5.62
C VAL A 53 -15.35 10.16 5.93
N TRP A 54 -15.83 10.85 4.91
CA TRP A 54 -16.57 12.10 5.02
C TRP A 54 -18.06 11.85 5.04
N PHE A 55 -18.76 12.60 5.85
CA PHE A 55 -20.21 12.54 6.00
C PHE A 55 -20.88 13.78 5.41
N ASP A 56 -22.20 13.75 5.25
CA ASP A 56 -23.01 14.81 4.64
C ASP A 56 -23.01 16.11 5.44
N ASP A 57 -22.78 16.06 6.76
CA ASP A 57 -22.60 17.24 7.62
C ASP A 57 -21.19 17.84 7.53
N LYS A 58 -20.38 17.44 6.55
CA LYS A 58 -19.00 17.88 6.35
C LYS A 58 -18.01 17.45 7.44
N SER A 59 -18.43 16.64 8.40
CA SER A 59 -17.52 16.00 9.34
C SER A 59 -16.82 14.80 8.72
N TYR A 60 -15.74 14.34 9.34
CA TYR A 60 -15.06 13.13 8.90
C TYR A 60 -14.59 12.28 10.08
N ILE A 61 -14.41 10.99 9.82
CA ILE A 61 -13.75 10.08 10.74
C ILE A 61 -12.52 9.51 10.05
N LYS A 62 -11.39 9.56 10.77
CA LYS A 62 -10.15 8.92 10.37
C LYS A 62 -10.14 7.48 10.85
N VAL A 63 -9.91 6.55 9.94
CA VAL A 63 -9.73 5.12 10.23
C VAL A 63 -8.30 4.74 9.90
N VAL A 64 -7.65 4.06 10.84
CA VAL A 64 -6.27 3.57 10.69
C VAL A 64 -6.32 2.05 10.70
N CYS A 65 -5.72 1.42 9.69
CA CYS A 65 -5.50 -0.01 9.63
C CYS A 65 -4.29 -0.36 10.46
N HIS A 66 -4.37 -1.42 11.27
CA HIS A 66 -3.23 -1.90 12.04
C HIS A 66 -2.21 -2.60 11.13
N ASP A 67 -0.93 -2.63 11.51
CA ASP A 67 0.14 -3.15 10.65
C ASP A 67 0.00 -4.65 10.33
N PHE A 68 -0.75 -5.39 11.14
CA PHE A 68 -1.02 -6.82 10.93
C PHE A 68 -2.35 -7.12 10.22
N ASP A 69 -3.10 -6.07 9.87
CA ASP A 69 -4.42 -6.20 9.29
C ASP A 69 -4.40 -5.94 7.79
N GLU A 70 -5.26 -6.61 7.05
CA GLU A 70 -5.47 -6.34 5.64
C GLU A 70 -6.31 -5.07 5.45
N PHE A 71 -5.79 -4.13 4.67
CA PHE A 71 -6.49 -2.88 4.40
C PHE A 71 -7.72 -3.12 3.53
N ASN A 72 -8.90 -2.83 4.10
CA ASN A 72 -10.18 -3.00 3.41
C ASN A 72 -11.02 -1.72 3.54
N ILE A 73 -11.34 -1.11 2.40
CA ILE A 73 -12.10 0.15 2.32
C ILE A 73 -13.51 -0.03 2.86
N TYR A 74 -14.17 -1.15 2.60
CA TYR A 74 -15.53 -1.43 3.10
C TYR A 74 -15.53 -1.55 4.62
N ALA A 75 -14.60 -2.34 5.17
CA ALA A 75 -14.45 -2.48 6.62
C ALA A 75 -14.17 -1.12 7.28
N GLY A 76 -13.31 -0.32 6.69
CA GLY A 76 -13.03 1.04 7.15
C GLY A 76 -14.25 1.94 7.17
N CYS A 77 -15.12 1.86 6.17
CA CYS A 77 -16.39 2.60 6.14
C CYS A 77 -17.33 2.15 7.26
N TYR A 78 -17.46 0.86 7.50
CA TYR A 78 -18.31 0.33 8.58
C TYR A 78 -17.81 0.78 9.95
N ILE A 79 -16.50 0.71 10.18
CA ILE A 79 -15.87 1.19 11.40
C ILE A 79 -16.10 2.69 11.59
N ALA A 80 -15.98 3.50 10.52
CA ALA A 80 -16.23 4.94 10.60
C ALA A 80 -17.67 5.24 11.01
N ILE A 81 -18.65 4.56 10.44
CA ILE A 81 -20.06 4.73 10.79
C ILE A 81 -20.32 4.26 12.21
N ALA A 82 -19.81 3.11 12.60
CA ALA A 82 -19.96 2.59 13.95
C ALA A 82 -19.37 3.55 15.00
N LYS A 83 -18.16 4.07 14.76
CA LYS A 83 -17.55 5.11 15.61
C LYS A 83 -18.41 6.37 15.72
N ARG A 84 -19.09 6.74 14.65
CA ARG A 84 -19.94 7.93 14.63
C ARG A 84 -21.22 7.74 15.41
N LEU A 85 -21.87 6.58 15.28
CA LEU A 85 -23.15 6.31 15.91
C LEU A 85 -23.02 5.91 17.38
N TYR A 86 -22.01 5.11 17.69
CA TYR A 86 -21.85 4.47 19.01
C TYR A 86 -20.64 5.00 19.81
N GLY A 87 -19.87 5.91 19.23
CA GLY A 87 -18.66 6.42 19.87
C GLY A 87 -17.61 5.35 20.06
N LYS A 88 -17.13 5.19 21.32
CA LYS A 88 -16.14 4.16 21.69
C LYS A 88 -16.79 2.81 22.03
N ASP A 89 -18.10 2.78 22.19
CA ASP A 89 -18.86 1.61 22.69
C ASP A 89 -19.45 0.75 21.57
N TYR A 90 -18.95 0.92 20.33
CA TYR A 90 -19.42 0.09 19.22
C TYR A 90 -18.94 -1.35 19.33
N THR A 91 -19.85 -2.28 19.05
CA THR A 91 -19.61 -3.72 19.09
C THR A 91 -19.44 -4.30 17.69
N CYS A 92 -18.86 -5.50 17.58
CA CYS A 92 -18.80 -6.23 16.31
C CYS A 92 -20.18 -6.46 15.69
N GLU A 93 -21.18 -6.79 16.52
CA GLU A 93 -22.57 -6.98 16.09
C GLU A 93 -23.16 -5.69 15.51
N GLY A 94 -22.84 -4.55 16.12
CA GLY A 94 -23.25 -3.24 15.58
C GLY A 94 -22.64 -2.95 14.22
N ILE A 95 -21.37 -3.31 14.01
CA ILE A 95 -20.70 -3.17 12.71
C ILE A 95 -21.36 -4.07 11.66
N GLU A 96 -21.64 -5.32 11.97
CA GLU A 96 -22.31 -6.26 11.06
C GLU A 96 -23.72 -5.79 10.69
N HIS A 97 -24.49 -5.31 11.67
CA HIS A 97 -25.81 -4.77 11.44
C HIS A 97 -25.77 -3.60 10.46
N MET A 98 -24.84 -2.65 10.67
CA MET A 98 -24.62 -1.51 9.77
C MET A 98 -24.14 -1.96 8.38
N ALA A 99 -23.27 -2.94 8.30
CA ALA A 99 -22.80 -3.50 7.03
C ALA A 99 -23.97 -4.03 6.19
N ARG A 100 -24.90 -4.77 6.80
CA ARG A 100 -26.09 -5.29 6.14
C ARG A 100 -27.00 -4.14 5.67
N GLN A 101 -27.29 -3.15 6.50
CA GLN A 101 -28.15 -2.02 6.13
C GLN A 101 -27.56 -1.20 4.99
N LEU A 102 -26.25 -0.93 5.01
CA LEU A 102 -25.59 -0.10 4.02
C LEU A 102 -25.43 -0.80 2.66
N SER A 103 -25.28 -2.12 2.66
CA SER A 103 -25.19 -2.89 1.42
C SER A 103 -26.41 -2.72 0.49
N TYR A 104 -27.56 -2.37 1.04
CA TYR A 104 -28.78 -2.06 0.27
C TYR A 104 -28.87 -0.61 -0.21
N GLN A 105 -28.03 0.28 0.28
CA GLN A 105 -28.06 1.70 -0.13
C GLN A 105 -27.26 1.92 -1.42
N LYS A 106 -27.93 2.07 -2.55
CA LYS A 106 -27.29 2.26 -3.87
C LYS A 106 -26.24 3.40 -3.88
N LYS A 107 -26.53 4.51 -3.20
CA LYS A 107 -25.62 5.66 -3.12
C LYS A 107 -24.33 5.33 -2.38
N TYR A 108 -24.43 4.61 -1.27
CA TYR A 108 -23.28 4.13 -0.50
C TYR A 108 -22.41 3.21 -1.34
N VAL A 109 -23.02 2.17 -1.94
CA VAL A 109 -22.32 1.21 -2.81
C VAL A 109 -21.59 1.91 -3.95
N TYR A 110 -22.22 2.92 -4.57
CA TYR A 110 -21.59 3.70 -5.62
C TYR A 110 -20.35 4.44 -5.15
N ILE A 111 -20.41 5.14 -4.00
CA ILE A 111 -19.29 5.92 -3.44
C ILE A 111 -18.14 4.99 -3.07
N VAL A 112 -18.41 3.88 -2.40
CA VAL A 112 -17.40 2.92 -1.99
C VAL A 112 -16.74 2.27 -3.21
N ASN A 113 -17.53 1.81 -4.18
CA ASN A 113 -16.97 1.22 -5.41
C ASN A 113 -16.14 2.20 -6.22
N LYS A 114 -16.50 3.49 -6.23
CA LYS A 114 -15.68 4.53 -6.85
C LYS A 114 -14.33 4.66 -6.13
N ALA A 115 -14.33 4.73 -4.81
CA ALA A 115 -13.10 4.82 -4.01
C ALA A 115 -12.21 3.59 -4.19
N VAL A 116 -12.78 2.38 -4.23
CA VAL A 116 -12.06 1.13 -4.49
C VAL A 116 -11.38 1.18 -5.86
N LYS A 117 -12.11 1.52 -6.92
CA LYS A 117 -11.55 1.61 -8.28
C LYS A 117 -10.41 2.65 -8.39
N GLU A 118 -10.57 3.80 -7.75
CA GLU A 118 -9.52 4.83 -7.72
C GLU A 118 -8.28 4.36 -6.96
N TYR A 119 -8.47 3.65 -5.86
CA TYR A 119 -7.39 3.07 -5.08
C TYR A 119 -6.63 1.98 -5.87
N GLU A 120 -7.34 1.04 -6.47
CA GLU A 120 -6.76 -0.01 -7.31
C GLU A 120 -5.96 0.57 -8.48
N LYS A 121 -6.49 1.61 -9.13
CA LYS A 121 -5.79 2.31 -10.21
C LYS A 121 -4.49 2.95 -9.72
N LYS A 122 -4.50 3.62 -8.57
CA LYS A 122 -3.30 4.25 -7.98
C LYS A 122 -2.26 3.21 -7.57
N THR A 123 -2.68 2.13 -6.92
CA THR A 123 -1.77 1.06 -6.50
C THR A 123 -1.14 0.34 -7.69
N MET A 124 -1.92 0.10 -8.75
CA MET A 124 -1.42 -0.50 -9.99
C MET A 124 -0.40 0.40 -10.70
N LEU A 125 -0.63 1.71 -10.74
CA LEU A 125 0.33 2.66 -11.31
C LEU A 125 1.64 2.67 -10.51
N ALA A 126 1.57 2.79 -9.19
CA ALA A 126 2.74 2.77 -8.32
C ALA A 126 3.54 1.45 -8.47
N TRP A 127 2.85 0.32 -8.60
CA TRP A 127 3.49 -0.97 -8.85
C TRP A 127 4.22 -1.02 -10.21
N LYS A 128 3.60 -0.49 -11.27
CA LYS A 128 4.24 -0.41 -12.60
C LYS A 128 5.49 0.46 -12.57
N GLU A 129 5.44 1.61 -11.91
CA GLU A 129 6.58 2.51 -11.73
C GLU A 129 7.71 1.84 -10.95
N ALA A 130 7.40 1.14 -9.86
CA ALA A 130 8.39 0.40 -9.09
C ALA A 130 9.08 -0.73 -9.90
N ILE A 131 8.32 -1.43 -10.76
CA ILE A 131 8.91 -2.42 -11.67
C ILE A 131 9.80 -1.76 -12.72
N ALA A 132 9.37 -0.65 -13.30
CA ALA A 132 10.16 0.08 -14.29
C ALA A 132 11.50 0.53 -13.69
N SER A 133 11.48 1.15 -12.50
CA SER A 133 12.69 1.55 -11.77
C SER A 133 13.65 0.39 -11.52
N LYS A 134 13.14 -0.74 -11.00
CA LYS A 134 13.97 -1.95 -10.78
C LYS A 134 14.59 -2.50 -12.07
N ARG A 135 13.86 -2.42 -13.20
CA ARG A 135 14.40 -2.83 -14.51
C ARG A 135 15.53 -1.91 -14.97
N GLU A 136 15.38 -0.60 -14.82
CA GLU A 136 16.41 0.37 -15.16
C GLU A 136 17.67 0.18 -14.31
N GLU A 137 17.52 -0.03 -13.00
CA GLU A 137 18.63 -0.33 -12.10
C GLU A 137 19.38 -1.62 -12.51
N ALA A 138 18.64 -2.68 -12.86
CA ALA A 138 19.22 -3.93 -13.32
C ALA A 138 19.97 -3.77 -14.64
N ILE A 139 19.46 -2.98 -15.59
CA ILE A 139 20.12 -2.67 -16.85
C ILE A 139 21.41 -1.88 -16.59
N ALA A 140 21.36 -0.87 -15.72
CA ALA A 140 22.53 -0.04 -15.36
C ALA A 140 23.61 -0.90 -14.67
N ALA A 141 23.23 -1.77 -13.74
CA ALA A 141 24.15 -2.69 -13.07
C ALA A 141 24.81 -3.66 -14.05
N ASN A 142 24.03 -4.20 -15.00
CA ASN A 142 24.58 -5.11 -16.03
C ASN A 142 25.56 -4.38 -16.96
N LYS A 143 25.23 -3.14 -17.37
CA LYS A 143 26.14 -2.30 -18.17
C LYS A 143 27.45 -2.00 -17.43
N LYS A 144 27.38 -1.72 -16.12
CA LYS A 144 28.56 -1.51 -15.28
C LYS A 144 29.43 -2.78 -15.21
N ARG A 145 28.82 -3.94 -14.92
CA ARG A 145 29.54 -5.24 -14.89
C ARG A 145 30.22 -5.56 -16.21
N LYS A 146 29.57 -5.32 -17.35
CA LYS A 146 30.17 -5.54 -18.68
C LYS A 146 31.38 -4.62 -18.92
N ARG A 147 31.31 -3.36 -18.51
CA ARG A 147 32.43 -2.42 -18.61
C ARG A 147 33.61 -2.84 -17.74
N GLU A 148 33.35 -3.24 -16.49
CA GLU A 148 34.38 -3.71 -15.57
C GLU A 148 35.07 -4.99 -16.10
N ALA A 149 34.30 -5.94 -16.59
CA ALA A 149 34.82 -7.16 -17.21
C ALA A 149 35.67 -6.86 -18.47
N TYR A 150 35.26 -5.91 -19.28
CA TYR A 150 36.04 -5.48 -20.44
C TYR A 150 37.38 -4.84 -20.03
N ILE A 151 37.37 -3.95 -19.04
CA ILE A 151 38.60 -3.31 -18.53
C ILE A 151 39.54 -4.37 -17.97
N LYS A 152 39.04 -5.30 -17.15
CA LYS A 152 39.82 -6.38 -16.59
C LYS A 152 40.51 -7.24 -17.65
N ARG A 153 39.75 -7.66 -18.69
CA ARG A 153 40.32 -8.43 -19.83
C ARG A 153 41.37 -7.64 -20.60
N ARG A 154 41.16 -6.34 -20.78
CA ARG A 154 42.14 -5.48 -21.46
C ARG A 154 43.44 -5.38 -20.65
N ASP A 155 43.33 -5.22 -19.34
CA ASP A 155 44.48 -5.09 -18.45
C ASP A 155 45.24 -6.41 -18.30
N GLU A 156 44.53 -7.54 -18.27
CA GLU A 156 45.13 -8.89 -18.33
C GLU A 156 45.93 -9.10 -19.63
N ARG A 157 45.39 -8.71 -20.81
CA ARG A 157 46.11 -8.80 -22.08
C ARG A 157 47.37 -7.92 -22.08
N ARG A 158 47.30 -6.71 -21.52
CA ARG A 158 48.49 -5.83 -21.41
C ARG A 158 49.54 -6.40 -20.47
N ARG A 159 49.15 -7.03 -19.40
CA ARG A 159 50.09 -7.71 -18.48
C ARG A 159 50.77 -8.90 -19.18
N GLN A 160 49.98 -9.71 -19.88
CA GLN A 160 50.52 -10.84 -20.61
C GLN A 160 51.53 -10.41 -21.69
N ALA A 161 51.19 -9.40 -22.50
CA ALA A 161 52.10 -8.87 -23.50
C ALA A 161 53.46 -8.39 -22.91
N ARG A 162 53.44 -7.74 -21.73
CA ARG A 162 54.70 -7.35 -21.06
C ARG A 162 55.51 -8.56 -20.59
N ILE A 163 54.84 -9.60 -20.09
CA ILE A 163 55.49 -10.83 -19.67
C ILE A 163 56.17 -11.52 -20.89
N ASP A 164 55.47 -11.56 -21.99
CA ASP A 164 55.96 -12.16 -23.24
C ASP A 164 57.17 -11.35 -23.78
N GLU A 165 57.12 -10.02 -23.79
CA GLU A 165 58.25 -9.14 -24.15
C GLU A 165 59.48 -9.37 -23.24
N MET A 166 59.27 -9.46 -21.90
CA MET A 166 60.34 -9.75 -20.98
C MET A 166 60.95 -11.11 -21.20
N ALA A 167 60.14 -12.12 -21.48
CA ALA A 167 60.59 -13.50 -21.77
C ALA A 167 61.40 -13.55 -23.07
N GLU A 168 61.03 -12.83 -24.09
CA GLU A 168 61.77 -12.72 -25.34
C GLU A 168 63.13 -12.00 -25.15
N ALA A 169 63.10 -10.86 -24.40
CA ALA A 169 64.34 -10.14 -24.07
C ALA A 169 65.34 -11.02 -23.29
N PHE A 170 64.84 -11.79 -22.31
CA PHE A 170 65.65 -12.73 -21.56
C PHE A 170 66.25 -13.85 -22.42
N LYS A 171 65.42 -14.42 -23.31
CA LYS A 171 65.92 -15.45 -24.28
C LYS A 171 67.01 -14.92 -25.20
N LYS A 172 66.90 -13.66 -25.60
CA LYS A 172 67.92 -13.00 -26.44
C LYS A 172 69.21 -12.81 -25.70
N ALA A 173 69.15 -12.26 -24.46
CA ALA A 173 70.34 -12.09 -23.60
C ALA A 173 71.06 -13.38 -23.22
N MET A 174 70.38 -14.52 -23.20
CA MET A 174 70.98 -15.84 -22.96
C MET A 174 71.66 -16.45 -24.15
N LYS A 175 71.51 -15.89 -25.35
CA LYS A 175 72.13 -16.38 -26.59
C LYS A 175 73.35 -15.59 -27.03
N GLU A 176 73.58 -14.43 -26.40
CA GLU A 176 74.80 -13.64 -26.53
C GLU A 176 75.85 -14.09 -25.47
#